data_ef5a80e27efa204d999bdfdfe6d4ff6a
#
_entry.id   ef5a80e27efa204d999bdfdfe6d4ff6a
#
_cell.length_a   1.000
_cell.length_b   1.000
_cell.length_c   1.000
_cell.angle_alpha   90.00
_cell.angle_beta   90.00
_cell.angle_gamma   90.00
#
_symmetry.space_group_name_H-M   'P 1'
#
loop_
_entity.id
_entity.type
_entity.pdbx_description
1 polymer ?
#
loop_
_entity_poly.entity_id
_entity_poly.type
_entity_poly.pdbx_seq_one_letter_code
_entity_poly.pdbx_strand_id
1 'polypeptide(L)'
;MKTSLIKFLLVLLCICLTVNAGQAQVNEEVSKVYVVFKTHLDVGFTDLSSVVEKRYIDEFIPKALDVAEKLRADRSGERYVWTTGSWLVWKYLQTASDRDVERLEKAIRQGDIVWNGVPYTVETESMNLDLLETNLLLAHKLDEKYGKKTIAAKMTDVPGHTRSIIAPMNRAGIRFLHIGVNPASPIPAVPEFCRWRDPEGNELILVYQQDYGSDNVLPGGKTAISVNFTGDNYGPHSYEKVKEIYADLHKRYPNAQLIAASFNEIAQELLDMKASLPVVTSEIGDTWIYGYGSAPIRMAKFRALSSLYSKWLREKKLDRGSDESLNFAVELGLIAEHTQGMDIKTHLRNWDKYDMDLFLAARSTEAFRKVEKSWKEVDWYIYEAINCLPGALQEEALARMKEIDSPVLPAFSKKKVDVQPEPWKLSLLKDDQLKVEGLFYQMYDSRDYDCYLDNYLRARYGWALDDLGKTGLERSKAVSVSLPAQVVKREVQKEKKGTRTLCELSFPRQEGVDVRVYPEKMIVNCLDYKDRKRAEIELTVFNKPAVRLPEAYWLSFNADDIVSLVAEKTGATVDLLDVVEKGNRQQH
;
A
#
# COMPACT_ATOMS: atom_id res chain seq x y z
N MET A 1 -59.18 17.09 -5.81
CA MET A 1 -58.67 17.07 -4.43
C MET A 1 -58.51 15.68 -3.81
N LYS A 2 -59.39 14.69 -4.04
CA LYS A 2 -59.28 13.33 -3.45
C LYS A 2 -58.13 12.46 -4.01
N THR A 3 -57.74 12.64 -5.24
CA THR A 3 -56.63 11.87 -5.90
C THR A 3 -55.23 12.33 -5.48
N SER A 4 -55.08 13.57 -5.02
CA SER A 4 -53.80 14.12 -4.57
C SER A 4 -53.47 13.66 -3.12
N LEU A 5 -54.51 13.47 -2.29
CA LEU A 5 -54.38 13.03 -0.91
C LEU A 5 -53.96 11.55 -0.80
N ILE A 6 -54.46 10.71 -1.72
CA ILE A 6 -54.10 9.27 -1.78
C ILE A 6 -52.66 9.07 -2.27
N LYS A 7 -52.18 9.88 -3.20
CA LYS A 7 -50.76 9.84 -3.62
C LYS A 7 -49.84 10.32 -2.52
N PHE A 8 -50.23 11.29 -1.71
CA PHE A 8 -49.43 11.78 -0.58
C PHE A 8 -49.39 10.77 0.58
N LEU A 9 -50.50 10.07 0.85
CA LEU A 9 -50.53 8.98 1.84
C LEU A 9 -49.76 7.74 1.38
N LEU A 10 -49.74 7.40 0.09
CA LEU A 10 -48.93 6.29 -0.45
C LEU A 10 -47.43 6.61 -0.42
N VAL A 11 -47.01 7.86 -0.67
CA VAL A 11 -45.61 8.29 -0.53
C VAL A 11 -45.18 8.30 0.95
N LEU A 12 -46.05 8.72 1.90
CA LEU A 12 -45.76 8.62 3.33
C LEU A 12 -45.70 7.15 3.81
N LEU A 13 -46.54 6.25 3.26
CA LEU A 13 -46.49 4.82 3.58
C LEU A 13 -45.25 4.14 3.01
N CYS A 14 -44.79 4.54 1.82
CA CYS A 14 -43.50 4.06 1.26
C CYS A 14 -42.29 4.60 2.01
N ILE A 15 -42.35 5.83 2.54
CA ILE A 15 -41.24 6.39 3.36
C ILE A 15 -41.21 5.75 4.75
N CYS A 16 -42.34 5.32 5.32
CA CYS A 16 -42.38 4.56 6.58
C CYS A 16 -41.92 3.09 6.44
N LEU A 17 -41.80 2.55 5.20
CA LEU A 17 -41.35 1.18 4.97
C LEU A 17 -39.86 1.05 4.63
N THR A 18 -39.10 2.16 4.60
CA THR A 18 -37.66 2.16 4.29
C THR A 18 -36.74 2.66 5.41
N VAL A 19 -37.29 2.88 6.61
CA VAL A 19 -36.46 3.04 7.81
C VAL A 19 -36.68 1.83 8.72
N ASN A 20 -36.39 0.65 8.20
CA ASN A 20 -35.85 -0.39 9.04
C ASN A 20 -34.35 -0.03 9.22
N ALA A 21 -34.08 0.86 10.18
CA ALA A 21 -32.82 0.79 10.89
C ALA A 21 -32.71 -0.66 11.37
N GLY A 22 -31.86 -1.46 10.74
CA GLY A 22 -31.70 -2.86 11.10
C GLY A 22 -31.41 -2.92 12.60
N GLN A 23 -32.39 -3.30 13.39
CA GLN A 23 -32.12 -3.73 14.75
C GLN A 23 -31.14 -4.88 14.60
N ALA A 24 -29.93 -4.69 15.10
CA ALA A 24 -28.91 -5.72 15.06
C ALA A 24 -29.53 -7.00 15.66
N GLN A 25 -29.56 -8.06 14.87
CA GLN A 25 -30.23 -9.31 15.22
C GLN A 25 -29.63 -9.86 16.52
N VAL A 26 -30.48 -10.08 17.53
CA VAL A 26 -30.05 -10.68 18.78
C VAL A 26 -29.59 -12.12 18.52
N ASN A 27 -28.41 -12.47 19.01
CA ASN A 27 -27.86 -13.82 18.90
C ASN A 27 -27.59 -14.39 20.31
N GLU A 28 -28.49 -15.20 20.78
CA GLU A 28 -28.42 -15.84 22.11
C GLU A 28 -27.50 -17.05 22.17
N GLU A 29 -27.07 -17.56 21.03
CA GLU A 29 -26.20 -18.74 20.94
C GLU A 29 -24.73 -18.42 21.18
N VAL A 30 -24.32 -17.17 20.92
CA VAL A 30 -22.97 -16.69 21.18
C VAL A 30 -22.76 -16.58 22.68
N SER A 31 -21.75 -17.26 23.18
CA SER A 31 -21.36 -17.28 24.60
C SER A 31 -20.12 -16.43 24.91
N LYS A 32 -19.40 -15.99 23.88
CA LYS A 32 -18.17 -15.19 24.02
C LYS A 32 -18.04 -14.21 22.87
N VAL A 33 -17.66 -12.96 23.16
CA VAL A 33 -17.32 -11.95 22.16
C VAL A 33 -15.96 -11.35 22.46
N TYR A 34 -15.05 -11.42 21.51
CA TYR A 34 -13.80 -10.67 21.55
C TYR A 34 -14.01 -9.26 21.00
N VAL A 35 -13.74 -8.26 21.84
CA VAL A 35 -13.95 -6.83 21.51
C VAL A 35 -12.59 -6.19 21.28
N VAL A 36 -12.31 -5.82 20.03
CA VAL A 36 -11.05 -5.19 19.61
C VAL A 36 -11.30 -3.72 19.30
N PHE A 37 -10.45 -2.85 19.84
CA PHE A 37 -10.46 -1.41 19.54
C PHE A 37 -9.18 -1.03 18.80
N LYS A 38 -9.33 -0.32 17.68
CA LYS A 38 -8.21 0.16 16.89
C LYS A 38 -8.53 1.48 16.18
N THR A 39 -7.49 2.17 15.74
CA THR A 39 -7.57 3.31 14.82
C THR A 39 -6.92 2.90 13.51
N HIS A 40 -7.49 3.33 12.37
CA HIS A 40 -6.76 3.26 11.11
C HIS A 40 -5.69 4.35 11.11
N LEU A 41 -4.44 3.92 10.95
CA LEU A 41 -3.28 4.81 10.83
C LEU A 41 -2.89 4.93 9.37
N ASP A 42 -2.89 6.14 8.87
CA ASP A 42 -2.20 6.57 7.66
C ASP A 42 -0.97 7.39 8.08
N VAL A 43 0.21 7.06 7.60
CA VAL A 43 1.40 7.88 7.88
C VAL A 43 1.44 9.06 6.89
N GLY A 44 0.53 9.99 7.10
CA GLY A 44 0.21 11.11 6.21
C GLY A 44 -1.29 11.19 5.94
N PHE A 45 -1.71 11.24 4.67
CA PHE A 45 -3.07 11.29 4.12
C PHE A 45 -3.90 12.47 4.63
N THR A 46 -4.31 12.47 5.90
CA THR A 46 -5.15 13.53 6.48
C THR A 46 -4.42 14.85 6.70
N ASP A 47 -3.09 14.84 6.74
CA ASP A 47 -2.19 16.01 6.78
C ASP A 47 -0.79 15.58 6.32
N LEU A 48 0.21 16.46 6.49
CA LEU A 48 1.63 16.12 6.36
C LEU A 48 1.98 14.96 7.31
N SER A 49 2.84 14.04 6.90
CA SER A 49 3.22 12.89 7.74
C SER A 49 3.82 13.31 9.08
N SER A 50 4.64 14.36 9.08
CA SER A 50 5.19 14.96 10.30
C SER A 50 4.12 15.49 11.26
N VAL A 51 3.02 16.03 10.73
CA VAL A 51 1.88 16.53 11.53
C VAL A 51 1.07 15.37 12.10
N VAL A 52 0.81 14.34 11.29
CA VAL A 52 0.09 13.14 11.72
C VAL A 52 0.87 12.42 12.82
N GLU A 53 2.17 12.17 12.61
CA GLU A 53 3.03 11.56 13.61
C GLU A 53 2.99 12.33 14.93
N LYS A 54 3.19 13.64 14.87
CA LYS A 54 3.14 14.51 16.06
C LYS A 54 1.79 14.42 16.77
N ARG A 55 0.67 14.36 16.04
CA ARG A 55 -0.67 14.21 16.63
C ARG A 55 -0.84 12.89 17.35
N TYR A 56 -0.31 11.79 16.80
CA TYR A 56 -0.35 10.50 17.50
C TYR A 56 0.47 10.53 18.79
N ILE A 57 1.64 11.15 18.77
CA ILE A 57 2.52 11.24 19.94
C ILE A 57 1.92 12.15 21.02
N ASP A 58 1.49 13.35 20.65
CA ASP A 58 1.09 14.38 21.63
C ASP A 58 -0.36 14.25 22.10
N GLU A 59 -1.26 13.65 21.27
CA GLU A 59 -2.68 13.67 21.54
C GLU A 59 -3.31 12.27 21.61
N PHE A 60 -3.10 11.42 20.59
CA PHE A 60 -3.89 10.20 20.44
C PHE A 60 -3.44 9.08 21.36
N ILE A 61 -2.14 8.85 21.53
CA ILE A 61 -1.65 7.86 22.51
C ILE A 61 -2.01 8.31 23.93
N PRO A 62 -1.75 9.56 24.37
CA PRO A 62 -2.23 10.03 25.66
C PRO A 62 -3.73 9.85 25.87
N LYS A 63 -4.56 10.16 24.87
CA LYS A 63 -6.02 9.96 24.94
C LYS A 63 -6.40 8.47 25.07
N ALA A 64 -5.72 7.57 24.38
CA ALA A 64 -5.95 6.13 24.52
C ALA A 64 -5.65 5.65 25.94
N LEU A 65 -4.56 6.16 26.53
CA LEU A 65 -4.18 5.89 27.91
C LEU A 65 -5.25 6.42 28.91
N ASP A 66 -5.75 7.65 28.70
CA ASP A 66 -6.81 8.24 29.52
C ASP A 66 -8.08 7.40 29.50
N VAL A 67 -8.50 6.92 28.33
CA VAL A 67 -9.70 6.07 28.18
C VAL A 67 -9.52 4.74 28.92
N ALA A 68 -8.37 4.09 28.76
CA ALA A 68 -8.07 2.83 29.41
C ALA A 68 -8.05 2.99 30.96
N GLU A 69 -7.39 4.02 31.48
CA GLU A 69 -7.32 4.33 32.91
C GLU A 69 -8.72 4.63 33.49
N LYS A 70 -9.56 5.40 32.77
CA LYS A 70 -10.92 5.75 33.18
C LYS A 70 -11.81 4.52 33.28
N LEU A 71 -11.74 3.60 32.29
CA LEU A 71 -12.50 2.34 32.31
C LEU A 71 -12.05 1.40 33.46
N ARG A 72 -10.76 1.36 33.77
CA ARG A 72 -10.28 0.61 34.93
C ARG A 72 -10.78 1.18 36.25
N ALA A 73 -10.94 2.50 36.32
CA ALA A 73 -11.41 3.18 37.53
C ALA A 73 -12.91 3.03 37.77
N ASP A 74 -13.72 2.89 36.72
CA ASP A 74 -15.21 2.78 36.85
C ASP A 74 -15.70 1.43 37.37
N ARG A 75 -14.82 0.42 37.42
CA ARG A 75 -15.05 -0.93 37.94
C ARG A 75 -16.25 -1.68 37.28
N SER A 76 -16.61 -1.28 36.06
CA SER A 76 -17.67 -1.97 35.29
C SER A 76 -17.26 -3.38 34.85
N GLY A 77 -15.97 -3.68 34.86
CA GLY A 77 -15.39 -4.89 34.29
C GLY A 77 -15.04 -4.76 32.81
N GLU A 78 -15.54 -3.74 32.15
CA GLU A 78 -15.19 -3.41 30.76
C GLU A 78 -13.78 -2.87 30.69
N ARG A 79 -13.10 -3.10 29.55
CA ARG A 79 -11.74 -2.63 29.33
C ARG A 79 -11.59 -2.02 27.95
N TYR A 80 -10.64 -1.12 27.80
CA TYR A 80 -10.21 -0.58 26.53
C TYR A 80 -8.81 -1.13 26.22
N VAL A 81 -8.73 -2.08 25.28
CA VAL A 81 -7.47 -2.60 24.75
C VAL A 81 -7.24 -2.00 23.38
N TRP A 82 -6.40 -0.98 23.30
CA TRP A 82 -6.12 -0.30 22.03
C TRP A 82 -5.03 -1.03 21.27
N THR A 83 -5.38 -1.53 20.07
CA THR A 83 -4.50 -2.28 19.19
C THR A 83 -3.96 -1.38 18.09
N THR A 84 -2.64 -1.35 17.93
CA THR A 84 -1.96 -0.54 16.90
C THR A 84 -0.87 -1.33 16.17
N GLY A 85 -0.26 -0.77 15.13
CA GLY A 85 0.97 -1.30 14.53
C GLY A 85 2.16 -1.12 15.47
N SER A 86 3.15 -2.00 15.37
CA SER A 86 4.33 -1.96 16.24
C SER A 86 5.16 -0.67 16.07
N TRP A 87 5.15 -0.05 14.88
CA TRP A 87 5.87 1.19 14.62
C TRP A 87 5.42 2.35 15.52
N LEU A 88 4.12 2.51 15.75
CA LEU A 88 3.61 3.63 16.52
C LEU A 88 4.06 3.55 17.99
N VAL A 89 4.06 2.35 18.58
CA VAL A 89 4.57 2.12 19.93
C VAL A 89 6.08 2.38 19.99
N TRP A 90 6.82 1.85 19.02
CA TRP A 90 8.27 2.03 18.93
C TRP A 90 8.64 3.52 18.79
N LYS A 91 7.94 4.26 17.91
CA LYS A 91 8.19 5.70 17.70
C LYS A 91 7.91 6.52 18.96
N TYR A 92 6.80 6.22 19.66
CA TYR A 92 6.48 6.88 20.93
C TYR A 92 7.55 6.68 21.99
N LEU A 93 8.05 5.45 22.12
CA LEU A 93 9.13 5.13 23.07
C LEU A 93 10.44 5.89 22.80
N GLN A 94 10.65 6.35 21.58
CA GLN A 94 11.86 7.10 21.21
C GLN A 94 11.68 8.62 21.30
N THR A 95 10.44 9.12 21.21
CA THR A 95 10.19 10.56 21.03
C THR A 95 9.45 11.21 22.19
N ALA A 96 8.69 10.44 22.98
CA ALA A 96 7.95 10.98 24.12
C ALA A 96 8.85 11.28 25.33
N SER A 97 8.35 12.08 26.26
CA SER A 97 9.07 12.35 27.51
C SER A 97 9.18 11.09 28.39
N ASP A 98 10.19 11.00 29.23
CA ASP A 98 10.39 9.87 30.16
C ASP A 98 9.13 9.55 30.96
N ARG A 99 8.42 10.57 31.45
CA ARG A 99 7.15 10.43 32.18
C ARG A 99 6.07 9.77 31.34
N ASP A 100 5.97 10.17 30.07
CA ASP A 100 4.96 9.66 29.17
C ASP A 100 5.30 8.24 28.69
N VAL A 101 6.58 7.95 28.53
CA VAL A 101 7.10 6.58 28.30
C VAL A 101 6.76 5.67 29.47
N GLU A 102 7.00 6.08 30.73
CA GLU A 102 6.64 5.29 31.92
C GLU A 102 5.13 4.98 31.96
N ARG A 103 4.29 5.96 31.61
CA ARG A 103 2.84 5.81 31.55
C ARG A 103 2.44 4.79 30.47
N LEU A 104 3.02 4.88 29.26
CA LEU A 104 2.80 3.92 28.20
C LEU A 104 3.24 2.52 28.62
N GLU A 105 4.44 2.38 29.19
CA GLU A 105 4.96 1.09 29.64
C GLU A 105 4.08 0.43 30.72
N LYS A 106 3.51 1.23 31.63
CA LYS A 106 2.52 0.75 32.59
C LYS A 106 1.29 0.18 31.86
N ALA A 107 0.73 0.89 30.87
CA ALA A 107 -0.41 0.44 30.10
C ALA A 107 -0.10 -0.83 29.29
N ILE A 108 1.09 -0.93 28.70
CA ILE A 108 1.58 -2.15 28.03
C ILE A 108 1.61 -3.34 28.98
N ARG A 109 2.20 -3.17 30.19
CA ARG A 109 2.24 -4.23 31.21
C ARG A 109 0.84 -4.65 31.65
N GLN A 110 -0.11 -3.73 31.72
CA GLN A 110 -1.51 -3.97 32.04
C GLN A 110 -2.31 -4.59 30.89
N GLY A 111 -1.77 -4.59 29.67
CA GLY A 111 -2.43 -5.07 28.46
C GLY A 111 -3.51 -4.13 27.93
N ASP A 112 -3.41 -2.81 28.18
CA ASP A 112 -4.32 -1.80 27.64
C ASP A 112 -3.85 -1.24 26.30
N ILE A 113 -2.55 -1.29 26.05
CA ILE A 113 -1.93 -0.98 24.77
C ILE A 113 -1.24 -2.24 24.26
N VAL A 114 -1.57 -2.64 23.04
CA VAL A 114 -1.04 -3.81 22.38
C VAL A 114 -0.65 -3.48 20.94
N TRP A 115 0.24 -4.27 20.38
CA TRP A 115 0.66 -4.13 18.97
C TRP A 115 0.40 -5.42 18.20
N ASN A 116 0.34 -5.31 16.88
CA ASN A 116 0.34 -6.45 15.97
C ASN A 116 1.70 -6.64 15.30
N GLY A 117 1.88 -7.75 14.60
CA GLY A 117 3.16 -8.21 14.09
C GLY A 117 3.74 -7.40 12.92
N VAL A 118 2.95 -6.47 12.33
CA VAL A 118 3.43 -5.57 11.28
C VAL A 118 3.55 -4.15 11.83
N PRO A 119 4.54 -3.36 11.38
CA PRO A 119 4.73 -2.01 11.90
C PRO A 119 3.58 -1.06 11.54
N TYR A 120 3.10 -1.11 10.31
CA TYR A 120 2.03 -0.30 9.71
C TYR A 120 1.38 -1.08 8.56
N THR A 121 0.33 -0.55 7.91
CA THR A 121 -0.18 -1.14 6.66
C THR A 121 0.85 -0.93 5.55
N VAL A 122 1.28 -2.01 4.91
CA VAL A 122 2.35 -2.00 3.93
C VAL A 122 1.90 -2.59 2.59
N GLU A 123 2.34 -1.95 1.51
CA GLU A 123 2.25 -2.47 0.14
C GLU A 123 3.30 -3.58 -0.03
N THR A 124 2.92 -4.80 0.26
CA THR A 124 3.84 -5.94 0.40
C THR A 124 4.63 -6.26 -0.87
N GLU A 125 4.06 -6.02 -2.04
CA GLU A 125 4.73 -6.27 -3.32
C GLU A 125 5.86 -5.28 -3.64
N SER A 126 5.90 -4.13 -2.98
CA SER A 126 6.98 -3.16 -3.16
C SER A 126 8.22 -3.46 -2.33
N MET A 127 8.10 -4.27 -1.28
CA MET A 127 9.21 -4.64 -0.41
C MET A 127 9.99 -5.84 -0.95
N ASN A 128 11.31 -5.83 -0.76
CA ASN A 128 12.07 -7.06 -0.91
C ASN A 128 12.03 -7.89 0.39
N LEU A 129 12.43 -9.17 0.30
CA LEU A 129 12.34 -10.11 1.41
C LEU A 129 13.13 -9.64 2.65
N ASP A 130 14.37 -9.19 2.47
CA ASP A 130 15.24 -8.79 3.59
C ASP A 130 14.68 -7.58 4.34
N LEU A 131 14.12 -6.61 3.61
CA LEU A 131 13.49 -5.43 4.19
C LEU A 131 12.24 -5.81 4.97
N LEU A 132 11.37 -6.67 4.39
CA LEU A 132 10.17 -7.15 5.06
C LEU A 132 10.51 -7.92 6.35
N GLU A 133 11.43 -8.88 6.28
CA GLU A 133 11.81 -9.69 7.45
C GLU A 133 12.36 -8.82 8.58
N THR A 134 13.15 -7.80 8.25
CA THR A 134 13.68 -6.89 9.28
C THR A 134 12.57 -6.00 9.87
N ASN A 135 11.63 -5.54 9.07
CA ASN A 135 10.46 -4.81 9.57
C ASN A 135 9.62 -5.65 10.55
N LEU A 136 9.46 -6.95 10.29
CA LEU A 136 8.74 -7.87 11.19
C LEU A 136 9.46 -8.06 12.55
N LEU A 137 10.80 -7.84 12.62
CA LEU A 137 11.53 -7.91 13.89
C LEU A 137 11.14 -6.81 14.87
N LEU A 138 10.52 -5.71 14.42
CA LEU A 138 10.13 -4.63 15.31
C LEU A 138 9.16 -5.10 16.40
N ALA A 139 8.12 -5.86 16.02
CA ALA A 139 7.20 -6.45 16.98
C ALA A 139 7.91 -7.42 17.94
N HIS A 140 8.87 -8.19 17.43
CA HIS A 140 9.66 -9.11 18.23
C HIS A 140 10.54 -8.39 19.28
N LYS A 141 11.19 -7.29 18.91
CA LYS A 141 11.95 -6.44 19.86
C LYS A 141 11.06 -5.88 20.97
N LEU A 142 9.84 -5.45 20.64
CA LEU A 142 8.87 -5.02 21.65
C LEU A 142 8.42 -6.18 22.54
N ASP A 143 8.19 -7.35 21.97
CA ASP A 143 7.81 -8.56 22.69
C ASP A 143 8.90 -8.97 23.70
N GLU A 144 10.16 -8.97 23.29
CA GLU A 144 11.31 -9.25 24.17
C GLU A 144 11.40 -8.24 25.33
N LYS A 145 11.26 -6.94 25.03
CA LYS A 145 11.32 -5.89 26.04
C LYS A 145 10.23 -6.01 27.10
N TYR A 146 9.02 -6.41 26.71
CA TYR A 146 7.84 -6.41 27.62
C TYR A 146 7.33 -7.80 28.00
N GLY A 147 8.02 -8.87 27.63
CA GLY A 147 7.62 -10.24 27.93
C GLY A 147 6.28 -10.62 27.28
N LYS A 148 6.06 -10.17 26.04
CA LYS A 148 4.86 -10.46 25.25
C LYS A 148 5.16 -11.49 24.15
N LYS A 149 4.11 -11.96 23.48
CA LYS A 149 4.23 -12.84 22.31
C LYS A 149 3.17 -12.45 21.29
N THR A 150 3.60 -11.84 20.22
CA THR A 150 2.74 -11.42 19.11
C THR A 150 2.68 -12.52 18.05
N ILE A 151 1.48 -13.05 17.80
CA ILE A 151 1.25 -14.08 16.77
C ILE A 151 0.30 -13.60 15.67
N ALA A 152 -0.27 -12.40 15.81
CA ALA A 152 -1.24 -11.84 14.90
C ALA A 152 -0.73 -10.56 14.22
N ALA A 153 -1.07 -10.40 12.95
CA ALA A 153 -0.87 -9.19 12.18
C ALA A 153 -2.21 -8.63 11.69
N LYS A 154 -2.26 -7.32 11.44
CA LYS A 154 -3.43 -6.62 10.91
C LYS A 154 -2.99 -5.64 9.83
N MET A 155 -3.61 -5.71 8.68
CA MET A 155 -3.54 -4.70 7.64
C MET A 155 -4.93 -4.15 7.36
N THR A 156 -5.01 -2.87 7.01
CA THR A 156 -6.27 -2.17 6.78
C THR A 156 -6.16 -1.41 5.47
N ASP A 157 -7.27 -1.22 4.80
CA ASP A 157 -7.42 -0.45 3.57
C ASP A 157 -7.04 -1.25 2.31
N VAL A 158 -5.81 -1.66 2.16
CA VAL A 158 -5.29 -2.41 1.01
C VAL A 158 -6.05 -3.73 0.80
N PRO A 159 -6.65 -3.95 -0.40
CA PRO A 159 -7.51 -5.12 -0.64
C PRO A 159 -6.76 -6.45 -0.71
N GLY A 160 -5.49 -6.44 -1.06
CA GLY A 160 -4.74 -7.67 -1.26
C GLY A 160 -3.25 -7.55 -0.99
N HIS A 161 -2.62 -8.71 -0.84
CA HIS A 161 -1.20 -8.83 -0.55
C HIS A 161 -0.64 -10.05 -1.29
N THR A 162 0.66 -10.03 -1.60
CA THR A 162 1.28 -11.19 -2.21
C THR A 162 1.36 -12.39 -1.26
N ARG A 163 1.08 -13.57 -1.76
CA ARG A 163 1.24 -14.86 -1.03
C ARG A 163 2.66 -15.06 -0.50
N SER A 164 3.64 -14.40 -1.11
CA SER A 164 5.05 -14.47 -0.70
C SER A 164 5.32 -13.99 0.73
N ILE A 165 4.39 -13.27 1.37
CA ILE A 165 4.55 -12.84 2.78
C ILE A 165 4.32 -13.96 3.80
N ILE A 166 3.72 -15.09 3.40
CA ILE A 166 3.33 -16.17 4.35
C ILE A 166 4.57 -16.74 5.03
N ALA A 167 5.57 -17.15 4.27
CA ALA A 167 6.79 -17.75 4.81
C ALA A 167 7.57 -16.78 5.74
N PRO A 168 7.87 -15.52 5.37
CA PRO A 168 8.54 -14.57 6.27
C PRO A 168 7.73 -14.26 7.54
N MET A 169 6.40 -14.12 7.43
CA MET A 169 5.55 -13.96 8.63
C MET A 169 5.64 -15.17 9.55
N ASN A 170 5.62 -16.39 8.99
CA ASN A 170 5.79 -17.61 9.78
C ASN A 170 7.17 -17.66 10.47
N ARG A 171 8.25 -17.25 9.80
CA ARG A 171 9.59 -17.15 10.43
C ARG A 171 9.62 -16.15 11.58
N ALA A 172 8.88 -15.06 11.45
CA ALA A 172 8.71 -14.04 12.51
C ALA A 172 7.73 -14.48 13.63
N GLY A 173 7.21 -15.72 13.61
CA GLY A 173 6.27 -16.21 14.63
C GLY A 173 4.80 -15.81 14.41
N ILE A 174 4.50 -15.05 13.37
CA ILE A 174 3.12 -14.65 13.03
C ILE A 174 2.40 -15.85 12.41
N ARG A 175 1.17 -16.10 12.85
CA ARG A 175 0.31 -17.22 12.44
C ARG A 175 -1.06 -16.77 11.92
N PHE A 176 -1.35 -15.49 12.03
CA PHE A 176 -2.66 -14.92 11.75
C PHE A 176 -2.48 -13.57 11.07
N LEU A 177 -3.32 -13.31 10.08
CA LEU A 177 -3.44 -12.03 9.41
C LEU A 177 -4.91 -11.62 9.32
N HIS A 178 -5.24 -10.44 9.79
CA HIS A 178 -6.52 -9.80 9.53
C HIS A 178 -6.36 -8.75 8.43
N ILE A 179 -7.16 -8.85 7.39
CA ILE A 179 -7.27 -7.83 6.33
C ILE A 179 -8.65 -7.19 6.44
N GLY A 180 -8.71 -5.87 6.56
CA GLY A 180 -9.94 -5.08 6.54
C GLY A 180 -9.89 -4.12 5.35
N VAL A 181 -10.71 -4.37 4.34
CA VAL A 181 -10.62 -3.76 3.01
C VAL A 181 -11.30 -2.41 2.97
N ASN A 182 -10.75 -1.48 2.19
CA ASN A 182 -11.40 -0.22 1.84
C ASN A 182 -12.85 -0.44 1.34
N PRO A 183 -13.83 0.30 1.86
CA PRO A 183 -15.25 0.05 1.57
C PRO A 183 -15.63 0.26 0.10
N ALA A 184 -14.87 0.99 -0.70
CA ALA A 184 -15.13 1.19 -2.12
C ALA A 184 -14.39 0.20 -3.04
N SER A 185 -13.32 -0.43 -2.55
CA SER A 185 -12.51 -1.36 -3.34
C SER A 185 -13.23 -2.67 -3.62
N PRO A 186 -12.85 -3.39 -4.70
CA PRO A 186 -13.36 -4.73 -4.95
C PRO A 186 -12.98 -5.67 -3.80
N ILE A 187 -13.78 -6.71 -3.64
CA ILE A 187 -13.52 -7.75 -2.66
C ILE A 187 -13.17 -9.02 -3.43
N PRO A 188 -11.92 -9.47 -3.38
CA PRO A 188 -11.53 -10.77 -3.91
C PRO A 188 -12.39 -11.89 -3.33
N ALA A 189 -12.63 -12.94 -4.12
CA ALA A 189 -13.43 -14.09 -3.70
C ALA A 189 -12.66 -14.97 -2.71
N VAL A 190 -12.49 -14.46 -1.50
CA VAL A 190 -11.79 -15.11 -0.38
C VAL A 190 -12.81 -15.39 0.73
N PRO A 191 -12.85 -16.60 1.29
CA PRO A 191 -13.66 -16.88 2.48
C PRO A 191 -13.25 -15.97 3.64
N GLU A 192 -14.22 -15.47 4.38
CA GLU A 192 -13.95 -14.56 5.51
C GLU A 192 -12.99 -15.16 6.54
N PHE A 193 -13.09 -16.47 6.80
CA PHE A 193 -12.18 -17.22 7.65
C PHE A 193 -11.58 -18.36 6.85
N CYS A 194 -10.27 -18.34 6.61
CA CYS A 194 -9.60 -19.35 5.83
C CYS A 194 -8.14 -19.57 6.27
N ARG A 195 -7.50 -20.58 5.68
CA ARG A 195 -6.06 -20.78 5.72
C ARG A 195 -5.47 -20.32 4.40
N TRP A 196 -4.57 -19.36 4.44
CA TRP A 196 -3.84 -18.93 3.26
C TRP A 196 -2.51 -19.67 3.23
N ARG A 197 -2.27 -20.45 2.17
CA ARG A 197 -1.15 -21.39 2.07
C ARG A 197 -0.27 -21.07 0.87
N ASP A 198 1.04 -21.08 1.11
CA ASP A 198 2.04 -20.99 0.05
C ASP A 198 2.34 -22.38 -0.56
N PRO A 199 3.11 -22.46 -1.69
CA PRO A 199 3.48 -23.72 -2.31
C PRO A 199 4.35 -24.64 -1.44
N GLU A 200 5.10 -24.09 -0.49
CA GLU A 200 5.96 -24.82 0.44
C GLU A 200 5.18 -25.38 1.63
N GLY A 201 3.89 -25.05 1.75
CA GLY A 201 3.01 -25.55 2.81
C GLY A 201 2.99 -24.71 4.08
N ASN A 202 3.63 -23.51 4.08
CA ASN A 202 3.45 -22.56 5.16
C ASN A 202 2.03 -21.99 5.14
N GLU A 203 1.46 -21.66 6.30
CA GLU A 203 0.09 -21.18 6.42
C GLU A 203 -0.04 -19.98 7.36
N LEU A 204 -0.95 -19.08 6.99
CA LEU A 204 -1.53 -18.09 7.90
C LEU A 204 -3.03 -18.37 8.04
N ILE A 205 -3.57 -18.26 9.23
CA ILE A 205 -5.00 -18.05 9.40
C ILE A 205 -5.30 -16.65 8.88
N LEU A 206 -6.21 -16.56 7.93
CA LEU A 206 -6.63 -15.28 7.35
C LEU A 206 -8.06 -14.98 7.75
N VAL A 207 -8.28 -13.79 8.29
CA VAL A 207 -9.60 -13.18 8.44
C VAL A 207 -9.69 -12.03 7.45
N TYR A 208 -10.57 -12.18 6.46
CA TYR A 208 -10.74 -11.23 5.38
C TYR A 208 -12.10 -10.56 5.47
N GLN A 209 -12.14 -9.30 5.87
CA GLN A 209 -13.36 -8.56 6.11
C GLN A 209 -13.52 -7.36 5.19
N GLN A 210 -14.78 -7.11 4.84
CA GLN A 210 -15.19 -5.85 4.23
C GLN A 210 -15.08 -4.74 5.27
N ASP A 211 -14.84 -3.52 4.78
CA ASP A 211 -14.59 -2.37 5.63
C ASP A 211 -13.40 -2.66 6.58
N TYR A 212 -12.96 -1.74 7.36
CA TYR A 212 -11.76 -1.89 8.20
C TYR A 212 -11.86 -2.97 9.29
N GLY A 213 -13.01 -3.55 9.44
CA GLY A 213 -13.37 -4.62 10.36
C GLY A 213 -14.84 -4.54 10.74
N SER A 214 -15.42 -5.66 11.10
CA SER A 214 -16.85 -5.78 11.41
C SER A 214 -17.09 -6.81 12.49
N ASP A 215 -18.36 -6.97 12.89
CA ASP A 215 -18.79 -7.97 13.85
C ASP A 215 -19.16 -9.26 13.12
N ASN A 216 -18.51 -10.36 13.46
CA ASN A 216 -18.75 -11.66 12.85
C ASN A 216 -18.70 -12.80 13.85
N VAL A 217 -19.50 -13.82 13.59
CA VAL A 217 -19.48 -15.04 14.37
C VAL A 217 -18.45 -16.02 13.79
N LEU A 218 -17.54 -16.51 14.61
CA LEU A 218 -16.54 -17.48 14.21
C LEU A 218 -17.19 -18.81 13.80
N PRO A 219 -16.53 -19.62 12.96
CA PRO A 219 -16.96 -20.99 12.69
C PRO A 219 -17.22 -21.75 14.01
N GLY A 220 -18.34 -22.45 14.09
CA GLY A 220 -18.78 -23.10 15.34
C GLY A 220 -19.87 -22.34 16.11
N GLY A 221 -20.12 -21.07 15.80
CA GLY A 221 -21.32 -20.34 16.24
C GLY A 221 -21.34 -19.87 17.70
N LYS A 222 -20.31 -20.15 18.50
CA LYS A 222 -20.29 -19.85 19.96
C LYS A 222 -19.43 -18.65 20.33
N THR A 223 -18.53 -18.23 19.46
CA THR A 223 -17.65 -17.09 19.65
C THR A 223 -17.91 -16.07 18.56
N ALA A 224 -17.98 -14.79 18.89
CA ALA A 224 -17.99 -13.69 17.93
C ALA A 224 -16.76 -12.80 18.11
N ILE A 225 -16.42 -12.09 17.04
CA ILE A 225 -15.47 -10.98 17.07
C ILE A 225 -16.22 -9.68 16.81
N SER A 226 -15.81 -8.62 17.49
CA SER A 226 -16.28 -7.26 17.24
C SER A 226 -15.06 -6.35 17.07
N VAL A 227 -14.78 -5.99 15.81
CA VAL A 227 -13.65 -5.13 15.47
C VAL A 227 -14.13 -3.70 15.33
N ASN A 228 -13.92 -2.94 16.39
CA ASN A 228 -14.33 -1.54 16.48
C ASN A 228 -13.16 -0.65 16.05
N PHE A 229 -13.33 0.11 15.00
CA PHE A 229 -12.28 1.00 14.49
C PHE A 229 -12.77 2.45 14.43
N THR A 230 -11.84 3.36 14.48
CA THR A 230 -12.00 4.74 14.07
C THR A 230 -11.34 4.91 12.70
N GLY A 231 -11.94 5.72 11.84
CA GLY A 231 -11.45 5.96 10.48
C GLY A 231 -10.11 6.69 10.44
N ASP A 232 -9.75 7.09 9.24
CA ASP A 232 -8.45 7.64 8.84
C ASP A 232 -7.94 8.71 9.80
N ASN A 233 -7.01 8.35 10.68
CA ASN A 233 -6.39 9.25 11.66
C ASN A 233 -7.36 10.01 12.59
N TYR A 234 -8.54 9.44 12.90
CA TYR A 234 -9.46 10.06 13.88
C TYR A 234 -9.03 9.84 15.35
N GLY A 235 -7.99 9.05 15.56
CA GLY A 235 -7.50 8.74 16.89
C GLY A 235 -8.39 7.75 17.65
N PRO A 236 -8.12 7.50 18.94
CA PRO A 236 -8.81 6.49 19.73
C PRO A 236 -10.27 6.89 20.03
N HIS A 237 -11.10 5.89 20.27
CA HIS A 237 -12.47 6.09 20.75
C HIS A 237 -12.52 6.94 22.02
N SER A 238 -13.60 7.68 22.22
CA SER A 238 -13.87 8.31 23.51
C SER A 238 -14.36 7.28 24.53
N TYR A 239 -14.24 7.60 25.82
CA TYR A 239 -14.78 6.77 26.89
C TYR A 239 -16.28 6.47 26.70
N GLU A 240 -17.06 7.50 26.35
CA GLU A 240 -18.49 7.39 26.12
C GLU A 240 -18.79 6.46 24.95
N LYS A 241 -18.03 6.55 23.87
CA LYS A 241 -18.19 5.65 22.70
C LYS A 241 -17.84 4.20 23.02
N VAL A 242 -16.81 3.97 23.83
CA VAL A 242 -16.48 2.61 24.30
C VAL A 242 -17.63 2.03 25.12
N LYS A 243 -18.20 2.79 26.05
CA LYS A 243 -19.37 2.37 26.84
C LYS A 243 -20.60 2.08 25.97
N GLU A 244 -20.86 2.90 24.96
CA GLU A 244 -21.93 2.68 23.99
C GLU A 244 -21.75 1.35 23.23
N ILE A 245 -20.51 1.07 22.75
CA ILE A 245 -20.19 -0.18 22.07
C ILE A 245 -20.45 -1.38 22.97
N TYR A 246 -19.99 -1.38 24.20
CA TYR A 246 -20.26 -2.45 25.15
C TYR A 246 -21.74 -2.64 25.42
N ALA A 247 -22.47 -1.54 25.63
CA ALA A 247 -23.93 -1.59 25.86
C ALA A 247 -24.68 -2.16 24.64
N ASP A 248 -24.25 -1.87 23.43
CA ASP A 248 -24.81 -2.44 22.21
C ASP A 248 -24.48 -3.94 22.07
N LEU A 249 -23.23 -4.33 22.34
CA LEU A 249 -22.81 -5.74 22.33
C LEU A 249 -23.59 -6.58 23.36
N HIS A 250 -23.86 -6.07 24.56
CA HIS A 250 -24.69 -6.74 25.55
C HIS A 250 -26.13 -6.96 25.06
N LYS A 251 -26.69 -6.04 24.27
CA LYS A 251 -28.02 -6.20 23.65
C LYS A 251 -28.00 -7.26 22.55
N ARG A 252 -26.97 -7.25 21.70
CA ARG A 252 -26.87 -8.18 20.58
C ARG A 252 -26.50 -9.61 21.01
N TYR A 253 -25.70 -9.74 22.05
CA TYR A 253 -25.19 -11.02 22.58
C TYR A 253 -25.51 -11.14 24.09
N PRO A 254 -26.78 -11.29 24.47
CA PRO A 254 -27.18 -11.18 25.86
C PRO A 254 -26.60 -12.27 26.79
N ASN A 255 -26.22 -13.42 26.22
CA ASN A 255 -25.66 -14.54 26.98
C ASN A 255 -24.11 -14.60 26.89
N ALA A 256 -23.48 -13.64 26.21
CA ALA A 256 -22.05 -13.69 25.96
C ALA A 256 -21.22 -12.98 27.04
N GLN A 257 -20.08 -13.57 27.36
CA GLN A 257 -18.99 -12.85 28.02
C GLN A 257 -18.31 -11.93 27.01
N LEU A 258 -18.30 -10.63 27.27
CA LEU A 258 -17.56 -9.66 26.46
C LEU A 258 -16.12 -9.54 26.99
N ILE A 259 -15.14 -9.79 26.13
CA ILE A 259 -13.72 -9.83 26.46
C ILE A 259 -12.99 -8.80 25.63
N ALA A 260 -12.47 -7.73 26.24
CA ALA A 260 -11.55 -6.84 25.57
C ALA A 260 -10.30 -7.62 25.15
N ALA A 261 -9.97 -7.58 23.86
CA ALA A 261 -8.97 -8.45 23.27
C ALA A 261 -8.10 -7.72 22.24
N SER A 262 -6.97 -8.32 21.93
CA SER A 262 -6.19 -8.05 20.73
C SER A 262 -6.51 -9.08 19.65
N PHE A 263 -5.84 -8.99 18.51
CA PHE A 263 -5.93 -10.04 17.49
C PHE A 263 -5.23 -11.34 17.89
N ASN A 264 -4.38 -11.35 18.93
CA ASN A 264 -3.71 -12.56 19.40
C ASN A 264 -4.70 -13.60 19.96
N GLU A 265 -5.70 -13.14 20.75
CA GLU A 265 -6.73 -14.00 21.31
C GLU A 265 -7.61 -14.62 20.23
N ILE A 266 -7.96 -13.82 19.21
CA ILE A 266 -8.71 -14.28 18.04
C ILE A 266 -7.89 -15.28 17.23
N ALA A 267 -6.61 -15.00 17.04
CA ALA A 267 -5.67 -15.88 16.35
C ALA A 267 -5.59 -17.25 17.03
N GLN A 268 -5.48 -17.29 18.36
CA GLN A 268 -5.41 -18.55 19.11
C GLN A 268 -6.70 -19.36 18.94
N GLU A 269 -7.86 -18.74 19.07
CA GLU A 269 -9.16 -19.39 18.89
C GLU A 269 -9.29 -20.04 17.50
N LEU A 270 -8.90 -19.31 16.45
CA LEU A 270 -8.96 -19.80 15.07
C LEU A 270 -7.89 -20.87 14.77
N LEU A 271 -6.72 -20.79 15.40
CA LEU A 271 -5.69 -21.82 15.30
C LEU A 271 -6.17 -23.17 15.88
N ASP A 272 -6.93 -23.13 16.97
CA ASP A 272 -7.47 -24.34 17.60
C ASP A 272 -8.50 -25.05 16.69
N MET A 273 -9.19 -24.32 15.84
CA MET A 273 -10.15 -24.86 14.86
C MET A 273 -9.65 -24.87 13.41
N LYS A 274 -8.37 -24.65 13.17
CA LYS A 274 -7.81 -24.45 11.81
C LYS A 274 -8.13 -25.58 10.82
N ALA A 275 -8.29 -26.81 11.31
CA ALA A 275 -8.58 -27.96 10.44
C ALA A 275 -9.93 -27.86 9.71
N SER A 276 -10.89 -27.11 10.27
CA SER A 276 -12.21 -26.88 9.68
C SER A 276 -12.26 -25.72 8.69
N LEU A 277 -11.20 -24.90 8.61
CA LEU A 277 -11.17 -23.74 7.75
C LEU A 277 -10.81 -24.11 6.30
N PRO A 278 -11.48 -23.53 5.29
CA PRO A 278 -11.11 -23.70 3.89
C PRO A 278 -9.68 -23.23 3.62
N VAL A 279 -9.07 -23.73 2.54
CA VAL A 279 -7.70 -23.38 2.14
C VAL A 279 -7.75 -22.54 0.86
N VAL A 280 -7.05 -21.41 0.86
CA VAL A 280 -6.75 -20.59 -0.30
C VAL A 280 -5.27 -20.71 -0.61
N THR A 281 -4.92 -20.99 -1.87
CA THR A 281 -3.53 -21.20 -2.32
C THR A 281 -3.07 -20.19 -3.34
N SER A 282 -3.98 -19.38 -3.89
CA SER A 282 -3.69 -18.36 -4.92
C SER A 282 -3.25 -17.02 -4.31
N GLU A 283 -2.70 -16.13 -5.14
CA GLU A 283 -2.50 -14.72 -4.80
C GLU A 283 -3.83 -14.07 -4.44
N ILE A 284 -3.83 -13.20 -3.43
CA ILE A 284 -4.98 -12.35 -3.11
C ILE A 284 -4.67 -10.99 -3.67
N GLY A 285 -5.18 -10.73 -4.88
CA GLY A 285 -4.84 -9.53 -5.62
C GLY A 285 -5.47 -8.27 -5.07
N ASP A 286 -5.11 -7.24 -5.65
CA ASP A 286 -5.12 -5.80 -5.60
C ASP A 286 -4.26 -5.21 -4.48
N THR A 287 -3.03 -4.91 -4.83
CA THR A 287 -2.03 -4.38 -3.90
C THR A 287 -2.06 -2.86 -3.76
N TRP A 288 -2.95 -2.18 -4.45
CA TRP A 288 -3.18 -0.74 -4.26
C TRP A 288 -1.95 0.15 -4.36
N ILE A 289 -1.02 -0.17 -5.24
CA ILE A 289 0.27 0.53 -5.41
C ILE A 289 0.13 1.98 -5.92
N TYR A 290 -0.77 2.75 -5.34
CA TYR A 290 -0.99 4.14 -5.68
C TYR A 290 0.21 5.03 -5.36
N GLY A 291 0.46 6.02 -6.20
CA GLY A 291 1.54 6.97 -6.04
C GLY A 291 2.90 6.49 -6.55
N TYR A 292 3.15 5.21 -6.68
CA TYR A 292 4.44 4.67 -7.10
C TYR A 292 4.81 5.06 -8.53
N GLY A 293 3.89 4.94 -9.47
CA GLY A 293 4.09 5.38 -10.85
C GLY A 293 4.29 6.89 -10.99
N SER A 294 3.74 7.67 -10.07
CA SER A 294 3.87 9.13 -10.04
C SER A 294 5.20 9.62 -9.41
N ALA A 295 5.94 8.74 -8.73
CA ALA A 295 7.19 9.04 -8.05
C ALA A 295 8.33 8.09 -8.46
N PRO A 296 8.67 7.96 -9.77
CA PRO A 296 9.60 6.95 -10.27
C PRO A 296 11.02 7.07 -9.69
N ILE A 297 11.50 8.29 -9.40
CA ILE A 297 12.81 8.51 -8.77
C ILE A 297 12.81 7.99 -7.34
N ARG A 298 11.76 8.25 -6.56
CA ARG A 298 11.59 7.69 -5.21
C ARG A 298 11.68 6.18 -5.24
N MET A 299 10.92 5.55 -6.14
CA MET A 299 10.90 4.09 -6.26
C MET A 299 12.24 3.52 -6.73
N ALA A 300 12.94 4.19 -7.64
CA ALA A 300 14.28 3.79 -8.05
C ALA A 300 15.28 3.84 -6.88
N LYS A 301 15.24 4.89 -6.06
CA LYS A 301 16.06 5.03 -4.84
C LYS A 301 15.70 3.99 -3.79
N PHE A 302 14.41 3.78 -3.52
CA PHE A 302 13.92 2.77 -2.60
C PHE A 302 14.41 1.36 -2.98
N ARG A 303 14.26 0.96 -4.25
CA ARG A 303 14.72 -0.33 -4.74
C ARG A 303 16.24 -0.48 -4.70
N ALA A 304 16.98 0.58 -5.01
CA ALA A 304 18.43 0.58 -4.93
C ALA A 304 18.92 0.40 -3.49
N LEU A 305 18.32 1.10 -2.53
CA LEU A 305 18.64 0.94 -1.10
C LEU A 305 18.26 -0.44 -0.57
N SER A 306 17.08 -0.95 -0.94
CA SER A 306 16.66 -2.31 -0.59
C SER A 306 17.63 -3.36 -1.11
N SER A 307 18.16 -3.17 -2.33
CA SER A 307 19.16 -4.05 -2.93
C SER A 307 20.53 -3.94 -2.23
N LEU A 308 20.96 -2.72 -1.86
CA LEU A 308 22.18 -2.50 -1.08
C LEU A 308 22.04 -3.14 0.31
N TYR A 309 20.90 -2.99 0.97
CA TYR A 309 20.62 -3.60 2.26
C TYR A 309 20.78 -5.12 2.20
N SER A 310 20.15 -5.79 1.22
CA SER A 310 20.35 -7.23 1.00
C SER A 310 21.80 -7.61 0.74
N LYS A 311 22.55 -6.77 0.02
CA LYS A 311 23.99 -6.96 -0.22
C LYS A 311 24.77 -6.88 1.09
N TRP A 312 24.54 -5.87 1.92
CA TRP A 312 25.25 -5.67 3.19
C TRP A 312 25.00 -6.81 4.20
N LEU A 313 23.77 -7.31 4.29
CA LEU A 313 23.44 -8.49 5.10
C LEU A 313 24.20 -9.73 4.61
N ARG A 314 24.17 -9.99 3.30
CA ARG A 314 24.87 -11.12 2.69
C ARG A 314 26.40 -11.04 2.86
N GLU A 315 26.97 -9.84 2.75
CA GLU A 315 28.39 -9.57 2.95
C GLU A 315 28.77 -9.46 4.44
N LYS A 316 27.83 -9.60 5.36
CA LYS A 316 28.01 -9.44 6.81
C LYS A 316 28.59 -8.07 7.22
N LYS A 317 28.32 -7.04 6.42
CA LYS A 317 28.65 -5.64 6.75
C LYS A 317 27.64 -5.01 7.70
N LEU A 318 26.44 -5.57 7.76
CA LEU A 318 25.37 -5.20 8.66
C LEU A 318 24.74 -6.47 9.22
N ASP A 319 24.42 -6.48 10.51
CA ASP A 319 23.70 -7.57 11.15
C ASP A 319 22.20 -7.21 11.16
N ARG A 320 21.35 -8.12 10.67
CA ARG A 320 19.89 -7.93 10.65
C ARG A 320 19.32 -7.61 12.04
N GLY A 321 19.86 -8.21 13.09
CA GLY A 321 19.43 -8.03 14.47
C GLY A 321 19.91 -6.75 15.15
N SER A 322 20.83 -5.99 14.52
CA SER A 322 21.34 -4.74 15.08
C SER A 322 20.31 -3.62 15.06
N ASP A 323 20.45 -2.66 15.96
CA ASP A 323 19.56 -1.50 16.03
C ASP A 323 19.69 -0.60 14.79
N GLU A 324 20.88 -0.47 14.22
CA GLU A 324 21.11 0.26 12.97
C GLU A 324 20.35 -0.36 11.81
N SER A 325 20.38 -1.69 11.71
CA SER A 325 19.66 -2.47 10.69
C SER A 325 18.15 -2.32 10.85
N LEU A 326 17.66 -2.45 12.07
CA LEU A 326 16.23 -2.31 12.37
C LEU A 326 15.74 -0.89 12.07
N ASN A 327 16.44 0.13 12.56
CA ASN A 327 16.09 1.53 12.33
C ASN A 327 16.10 1.87 10.83
N PHE A 328 17.15 1.44 10.11
CA PHE A 328 17.21 1.59 8.65
C PHE A 328 16.00 0.97 7.96
N ALA A 329 15.68 -0.28 8.29
CA ALA A 329 14.61 -1.01 7.63
C ALA A 329 13.23 -0.43 7.95
N VAL A 330 13.00 0.02 9.18
CA VAL A 330 11.73 0.61 9.61
C VAL A 330 11.50 1.97 8.94
N GLU A 331 12.52 2.84 8.89
CA GLU A 331 12.41 4.14 8.22
C GLU A 331 12.29 3.97 6.69
N LEU A 332 13.10 3.09 6.07
CA LEU A 332 12.98 2.83 4.63
C LEU A 332 11.64 2.20 4.26
N GLY A 333 11.10 1.35 5.13
CA GLY A 333 9.83 0.67 4.95
C GLY A 333 8.63 1.63 4.88
N LEU A 334 8.73 2.84 5.43
CA LEU A 334 7.71 3.89 5.32
C LEU A 334 7.46 4.34 3.85
N ILE A 335 8.39 4.10 2.93
CA ILE A 335 8.15 4.28 1.49
C ILE A 335 7.10 3.27 0.96
N ALA A 336 7.02 2.11 1.57
CA ALA A 336 6.06 1.06 1.24
C ALA A 336 4.81 1.08 2.13
N GLU A 337 4.71 2.02 3.05
CA GLU A 337 3.46 2.31 3.76
C GLU A 337 2.42 2.78 2.73
N HIS A 338 1.15 2.40 2.92
CA HIS A 338 0.14 2.51 1.85
C HIS A 338 -0.26 3.93 1.49
N THR A 339 0.13 4.95 2.25
CA THR A 339 -0.18 6.36 1.95
C THR A 339 0.97 7.07 1.23
N GLN A 340 0.67 7.72 0.12
CA GLN A 340 1.66 8.38 -0.74
C GLN A 340 1.50 9.91 -0.74
N GLY A 341 1.44 10.49 0.47
CA GLY A 341 1.26 11.93 0.68
C GLY A 341 -0.16 12.27 1.14
N MET A 342 -0.56 13.54 0.97
CA MET A 342 -1.85 14.04 1.44
C MET A 342 -2.99 13.70 0.50
N ASP A 343 -4.17 13.48 1.07
CA ASP A 343 -5.42 13.29 0.35
C ASP A 343 -5.78 14.51 -0.52
N ILE A 344 -5.70 14.32 -1.83
CA ILE A 344 -5.96 15.41 -2.80
C ILE A 344 -7.45 15.78 -2.88
N LYS A 345 -8.38 14.84 -2.62
CA LYS A 345 -9.82 15.14 -2.63
C LYS A 345 -10.19 16.12 -1.52
N THR A 346 -9.52 16.07 -0.40
CA THR A 346 -9.74 16.98 0.74
C THR A 346 -8.96 18.28 0.61
N HIS A 347 -7.69 18.19 0.20
CA HIS A 347 -6.75 19.31 0.26
C HIS A 347 -6.61 20.15 -1.00
N LEU A 348 -6.86 19.60 -2.18
CA LEU A 348 -6.82 20.37 -3.44
C LEU A 348 -8.19 20.82 -3.91
N ARG A 349 -9.13 19.92 -4.09
CA ARG A 349 -10.51 20.16 -4.57
C ARG A 349 -10.64 21.02 -5.81
N ASN A 350 -9.64 21.05 -6.68
CA ASN A 350 -9.64 21.86 -7.90
C ASN A 350 -9.70 20.96 -9.13
N TRP A 351 -10.85 20.34 -9.31
CA TRP A 351 -11.16 19.32 -10.30
C TRP A 351 -11.11 19.77 -11.76
N ASP A 352 -10.76 21.02 -12.05
CA ASP A 352 -10.67 21.60 -13.39
C ASP A 352 -9.22 21.95 -13.81
N LYS A 353 -8.22 21.67 -12.98
CA LYS A 353 -6.82 22.07 -13.21
C LYS A 353 -5.96 20.94 -13.77
N TYR A 354 -6.42 20.29 -14.85
CA TYR A 354 -5.68 19.20 -15.51
C TYR A 354 -4.77 19.70 -16.64
N ASP A 355 -5.26 20.60 -17.51
CA ASP A 355 -4.49 21.10 -18.63
C ASP A 355 -3.22 21.83 -18.17
N MET A 356 -2.12 21.71 -18.94
CA MET A 356 -0.79 22.17 -18.54
C MET A 356 -0.76 23.61 -18.03
N ASP A 357 -1.41 24.55 -18.72
CA ASP A 357 -1.40 25.98 -18.31
C ASP A 357 -2.14 26.18 -16.99
N LEU A 358 -3.30 25.53 -16.82
CA LEU A 358 -4.10 25.60 -15.60
C LEU A 358 -3.38 24.92 -14.43
N PHE A 359 -2.76 23.77 -14.67
CA PHE A 359 -2.00 23.04 -13.67
C PHE A 359 -0.77 23.83 -13.20
N LEU A 360 0.04 24.34 -14.13
CA LEU A 360 1.25 25.10 -13.80
C LEU A 360 0.90 26.39 -13.02
N ALA A 361 -0.19 27.06 -13.39
CA ALA A 361 -0.69 28.22 -12.64
C ALA A 361 -1.13 27.82 -11.22
N ALA A 362 -1.87 26.70 -11.08
CA ALA A 362 -2.38 26.22 -9.81
C ALA A 362 -1.26 25.77 -8.83
N ARG A 363 -0.13 25.26 -9.33
CA ARG A 363 1.02 24.83 -8.51
C ARG A 363 1.61 25.95 -7.64
N SER A 364 1.42 27.21 -8.02
CA SER A 364 1.85 28.36 -7.20
C SER A 364 0.96 28.63 -5.98
N THR A 365 -0.20 27.99 -5.89
CA THR A 365 -1.13 28.15 -4.75
C THR A 365 -0.61 27.44 -3.49
N GLU A 366 -1.08 27.89 -2.32
CA GLU A 366 -0.71 27.29 -1.03
C GLU A 366 -1.12 25.82 -0.95
N ALA A 367 -2.32 25.48 -1.45
CA ALA A 367 -2.83 24.11 -1.45
C ALA A 367 -1.92 23.14 -2.22
N PHE A 368 -1.50 23.50 -3.45
CA PHE A 368 -0.56 22.69 -4.22
C PHE A 368 0.81 22.59 -3.55
N ARG A 369 1.35 23.71 -3.04
CA ARG A 369 2.63 23.69 -2.32
C ARG A 369 2.59 22.78 -1.10
N LYS A 370 1.46 22.75 -0.36
CA LYS A 370 1.30 21.85 0.79
C LYS A 370 1.27 20.39 0.37
N VAL A 371 0.54 20.05 -0.69
CA VAL A 371 0.52 18.68 -1.23
C VAL A 371 1.89 18.26 -1.76
N GLU A 372 2.57 19.12 -2.54
CA GLU A 372 3.94 18.84 -3.01
C GLU A 372 4.94 18.70 -1.84
N LYS A 373 4.72 19.41 -0.73
CA LYS A 373 5.49 19.23 0.50
C LYS A 373 5.27 17.84 1.09
N SER A 374 4.02 17.34 1.09
CA SER A 374 3.74 15.98 1.61
C SER A 374 4.49 14.90 0.84
N TRP A 375 4.62 15.03 -0.48
CA TRP A 375 5.43 14.10 -1.28
C TRP A 375 6.92 14.18 -0.97
N LYS A 376 7.43 15.39 -0.66
CA LYS A 376 8.83 15.56 -0.22
C LYS A 376 9.08 14.94 1.15
N GLU A 377 8.09 14.93 2.06
CA GLU A 377 8.21 14.25 3.34
C GLU A 377 8.33 12.73 3.14
N VAL A 378 7.56 12.15 2.20
CA VAL A 378 7.73 10.73 1.85
C VAL A 378 9.11 10.47 1.21
N ASP A 379 9.59 11.34 0.30
CA ASP A 379 10.95 11.22 -0.26
C ASP A 379 12.03 11.27 0.83
N TRP A 380 11.77 11.98 1.92
CA TRP A 380 12.73 12.17 3.01
C TRP A 380 13.01 10.89 3.81
N TYR A 381 12.08 9.95 3.88
CA TYR A 381 12.30 8.64 4.54
C TYR A 381 13.51 7.88 3.99
N ILE A 382 13.86 8.09 2.71
CA ILE A 382 15.09 7.54 2.12
C ILE A 382 16.32 8.03 2.87
N TYR A 383 16.37 9.31 3.19
CA TYR A 383 17.52 9.93 3.85
C TYR A 383 17.52 9.68 5.36
N GLU A 384 16.34 9.62 6.01
CA GLU A 384 16.23 9.19 7.41
C GLU A 384 16.74 7.75 7.56
N ALA A 385 16.38 6.85 6.67
CA ALA A 385 16.92 5.50 6.68
C ALA A 385 18.46 5.50 6.51
N ILE A 386 18.99 6.27 5.56
CA ILE A 386 20.44 6.37 5.35
C ILE A 386 21.14 6.89 6.61
N ASN A 387 20.54 7.85 7.34
CA ASN A 387 21.10 8.41 8.57
C ASN A 387 21.22 7.38 9.71
N CYS A 388 20.46 6.29 9.66
CA CYS A 388 20.55 5.19 10.62
C CYS A 388 21.76 4.27 10.40
N LEU A 389 22.46 4.38 9.27
CA LEU A 389 23.56 3.48 8.89
C LEU A 389 24.91 3.89 9.50
N PRO A 390 25.84 2.95 9.72
CA PRO A 390 27.24 3.26 9.99
C PRO A 390 27.88 4.04 8.82
N GLY A 391 28.83 4.94 9.13
CA GLY A 391 29.37 5.93 8.20
C GLY A 391 29.80 5.38 6.84
N ALA A 392 30.51 4.24 6.79
CA ALA A 392 30.95 3.65 5.53
C ALA A 392 29.77 3.17 4.63
N LEU A 393 28.70 2.64 5.25
CA LEU A 393 27.49 2.22 4.53
C LEU A 393 26.65 3.42 4.12
N GLN A 394 26.64 4.47 4.94
CA GLN A 394 26.00 5.74 4.64
C GLN A 394 26.62 6.38 3.39
N GLU A 395 27.96 6.41 3.30
CA GLU A 395 28.67 6.91 2.13
C GLU A 395 28.35 6.10 0.86
N GLU A 396 28.33 4.75 0.95
CA GLU A 396 27.95 3.86 -0.16
C GLU A 396 26.50 4.15 -0.62
N ALA A 397 25.56 4.32 0.33
CA ALA A 397 24.18 4.64 0.05
C ALA A 397 24.03 6.00 -0.67
N LEU A 398 24.65 7.06 -0.12
CA LEU A 398 24.59 8.40 -0.71
C LEU A 398 25.22 8.44 -2.11
N ALA A 399 26.32 7.73 -2.34
CA ALA A 399 26.92 7.59 -3.66
C ALA A 399 25.93 6.96 -4.66
N ARG A 400 25.21 5.91 -4.22
CA ARG A 400 24.20 5.26 -5.05
C ARG A 400 23.00 6.17 -5.35
N MET A 401 22.55 6.98 -4.39
CA MET A 401 21.48 7.98 -4.61
C MET A 401 21.92 8.99 -5.67
N LYS A 402 23.16 9.47 -5.59
CA LYS A 402 23.72 10.42 -6.56
C LYS A 402 23.80 9.84 -7.98
N GLU A 403 24.12 8.55 -8.13
CA GLU A 403 24.11 7.89 -9.44
C GLU A 403 22.71 7.88 -10.07
N ILE A 404 21.65 7.71 -9.27
CA ILE A 404 20.26 7.75 -9.74
C ILE A 404 19.87 9.18 -10.14
N ASP A 405 20.24 10.18 -9.33
CA ASP A 405 19.95 11.58 -9.62
C ASP A 405 20.73 12.13 -10.83
N SER A 406 21.87 11.54 -11.14
CA SER A 406 22.77 12.00 -12.21
C SER A 406 23.39 10.81 -12.95
N PRO A 407 22.60 10.07 -13.73
CA PRO A 407 23.07 8.87 -14.42
C PRO A 407 24.13 9.23 -15.49
N VAL A 408 25.23 8.48 -15.49
CA VAL A 408 26.27 8.59 -16.52
C VAL A 408 25.93 7.65 -17.67
N LEU A 409 25.59 8.22 -18.82
CA LEU A 409 25.25 7.46 -20.01
C LEU A 409 26.45 7.31 -20.95
N PRO A 410 26.51 6.22 -21.74
CA PRO A 410 27.43 6.12 -22.86
C PRO A 410 27.20 7.29 -23.84
N ALA A 411 28.29 7.91 -24.28
CA ALA A 411 28.19 9.00 -25.24
C ALA A 411 27.99 8.47 -26.65
N PHE A 412 27.12 9.12 -27.42
CA PHE A 412 27.03 8.88 -28.85
C PHE A 412 28.35 9.31 -29.54
N SER A 413 28.79 8.56 -30.54
CA SER A 413 29.91 8.97 -31.36
C SER A 413 29.60 10.27 -32.13
N LYS A 414 30.63 11.02 -32.51
CA LYS A 414 30.47 12.27 -33.27
C LYS A 414 29.94 12.07 -34.70
N LYS A 415 29.86 10.82 -35.20
CA LYS A 415 29.27 10.53 -36.51
C LYS A 415 27.74 10.65 -36.41
N LYS A 416 27.19 11.68 -37.02
CA LYS A 416 25.73 11.80 -37.24
C LYS A 416 25.33 10.69 -38.22
N VAL A 417 24.42 9.83 -37.77
CA VAL A 417 23.61 8.96 -38.63
C VAL A 417 22.22 9.60 -38.68
N ASP A 418 21.82 10.16 -39.82
CA ASP A 418 20.45 10.61 -40.03
C ASP A 418 19.57 9.37 -40.09
N VAL A 419 18.80 9.14 -39.05
CA VAL A 419 17.79 8.08 -39.00
C VAL A 419 16.47 8.71 -39.37
N GLN A 420 15.78 8.11 -40.35
CA GLN A 420 14.37 8.46 -40.59
C GLN A 420 13.57 8.05 -39.37
N PRO A 421 12.65 8.89 -38.88
CA PRO A 421 11.82 8.55 -37.73
C PRO A 421 11.06 7.23 -37.96
N GLU A 422 11.34 6.24 -37.16
CA GLU A 422 10.68 4.94 -37.17
C GLU A 422 10.32 4.51 -35.74
N PRO A 423 9.25 3.74 -35.53
CA PRO A 423 8.93 3.18 -34.23
C PRO A 423 10.12 2.38 -33.66
N TRP A 424 10.47 2.65 -32.41
CA TRP A 424 11.55 1.93 -31.78
C TRP A 424 11.17 0.48 -31.51
N LYS A 425 11.96 -0.45 -32.06
CA LYS A 425 11.83 -1.89 -31.84
C LYS A 425 13.21 -2.51 -31.71
N LEU A 426 13.30 -3.66 -31.03
CA LEU A 426 14.56 -4.34 -30.82
C LEU A 426 14.35 -5.85 -30.69
N SER A 427 15.10 -6.64 -31.45
CA SER A 427 15.17 -8.11 -31.31
C SER A 427 16.42 -8.48 -30.51
N LEU A 428 16.25 -9.30 -29.51
CA LEU A 428 17.26 -9.67 -28.52
C LEU A 428 17.31 -11.19 -28.36
N LEU A 429 18.45 -11.65 -27.84
CA LEU A 429 18.72 -13.06 -27.57
C LEU A 429 18.89 -13.89 -28.85
N LYS A 430 19.23 -15.17 -28.67
CA LYS A 430 19.40 -16.08 -29.79
C LYS A 430 18.06 -16.29 -30.52
N ASP A 431 18.10 -16.32 -31.84
CA ASP A 431 16.94 -16.56 -32.72
C ASP A 431 15.79 -15.55 -32.44
N ASP A 432 16.11 -14.32 -31.96
CA ASP A 432 15.18 -13.24 -31.66
C ASP A 432 14.05 -13.64 -30.67
N GLN A 433 14.39 -14.49 -29.72
CA GLN A 433 13.44 -15.05 -28.75
C GLN A 433 12.75 -13.99 -27.88
N LEU A 434 13.36 -12.82 -27.70
CA LEU A 434 12.74 -11.69 -27.00
C LEU A 434 12.67 -10.49 -27.93
N LYS A 435 11.47 -10.00 -28.17
CA LYS A 435 11.21 -8.82 -28.99
C LYS A 435 10.72 -7.67 -28.08
N VAL A 436 11.38 -6.53 -28.18
CA VAL A 436 10.84 -5.27 -27.65
C VAL A 436 9.99 -4.66 -28.77
N GLU A 437 8.69 -4.60 -28.56
CA GLU A 437 7.73 -4.09 -29.55
C GLU A 437 7.68 -2.56 -29.55
N GLY A 438 8.12 -1.93 -28.50
CA GLY A 438 8.23 -0.48 -28.41
C GLY A 438 8.16 0.07 -27.00
N LEU A 439 8.42 1.38 -26.93
CA LEU A 439 8.09 2.23 -25.80
C LEU A 439 6.89 3.09 -26.22
N PHE A 440 5.82 3.09 -25.45
CA PHE A 440 4.59 3.81 -25.76
C PHE A 440 4.32 4.84 -24.67
N TYR A 441 3.93 6.04 -25.08
CA TYR A 441 3.28 7.03 -24.24
C TYR A 441 1.76 6.85 -24.39
N GLN A 442 1.06 6.76 -23.27
CA GLN A 442 -0.39 6.71 -23.25
C GLN A 442 -0.95 7.84 -22.40
N MET A 443 -1.97 8.54 -22.93
CA MET A 443 -2.81 9.46 -22.19
C MET A 443 -4.21 8.87 -22.10
N TYR A 444 -4.88 9.07 -20.98
CA TYR A 444 -6.21 8.60 -20.70
C TYR A 444 -7.19 9.78 -20.64
N ASP A 445 -8.39 9.59 -21.18
CA ASP A 445 -9.49 10.54 -21.05
C ASP A 445 -10.52 10.12 -19.98
N SER A 446 -11.62 10.87 -19.86
CA SER A 446 -12.67 10.57 -18.89
C SER A 446 -13.40 9.24 -19.15
N ARG A 447 -13.48 8.79 -20.42
CA ARG A 447 -14.14 7.54 -20.78
C ARG A 447 -13.30 6.34 -20.33
N ASP A 448 -11.97 6.45 -20.38
CA ASP A 448 -11.07 5.41 -19.85
C ASP A 448 -11.29 5.27 -18.34
N TYR A 449 -11.45 6.39 -17.63
CA TYR A 449 -11.74 6.39 -16.19
C TYR A 449 -13.15 5.90 -15.87
N ASP A 450 -14.16 6.21 -16.65
CA ASP A 450 -15.50 5.65 -16.48
C ASP A 450 -15.47 4.13 -16.60
N CYS A 451 -14.76 3.61 -17.61
CA CYS A 451 -14.57 2.18 -17.79
C CYS A 451 -13.84 1.53 -16.60
N TYR A 452 -12.76 2.17 -16.11
CA TYR A 452 -12.03 1.72 -14.92
C TYR A 452 -12.94 1.69 -13.69
N LEU A 453 -13.66 2.77 -13.41
CA LEU A 453 -14.53 2.88 -12.24
C LEU A 453 -15.71 1.88 -12.29
N ASP A 454 -16.26 1.60 -13.49
CA ASP A 454 -17.31 0.61 -13.67
C ASP A 454 -16.85 -0.81 -13.34
N ASN A 455 -15.60 -1.12 -13.61
CA ASN A 455 -15.02 -2.45 -13.39
C ASN A 455 -14.38 -2.57 -11.98
N TYR A 456 -13.91 -1.47 -11.41
CA TYR A 456 -13.14 -1.50 -10.16
C TYR A 456 -13.99 -1.22 -8.93
N LEU A 457 -14.83 -0.17 -8.93
CA LEU A 457 -15.53 0.24 -7.72
C LEU A 457 -16.64 -0.75 -7.34
N ARG A 458 -16.57 -1.27 -6.13
CA ARG A 458 -17.67 -1.99 -5.49
C ARG A 458 -18.85 -1.08 -5.18
N ALA A 459 -18.58 0.14 -4.73
CA ALA A 459 -19.58 1.13 -4.35
C ALA A 459 -19.17 2.52 -4.82
N ARG A 460 -20.11 3.19 -5.50
CA ARG A 460 -19.90 4.54 -6.06
C ARG A 460 -20.24 5.63 -5.04
N TYR A 461 -19.55 5.62 -3.91
CA TYR A 461 -19.62 6.73 -2.96
C TYR A 461 -19.00 7.98 -3.57
N GLY A 462 -19.52 9.17 -3.23
CA GLY A 462 -18.98 10.43 -3.76
C GLY A 462 -17.47 10.59 -3.47
N TRP A 463 -17.05 10.27 -2.25
CA TRP A 463 -15.64 10.30 -1.87
C TRP A 463 -14.78 9.31 -2.67
N ALA A 464 -15.33 8.13 -3.00
CA ALA A 464 -14.60 7.11 -3.75
C ALA A 464 -14.37 7.51 -5.21
N LEU A 465 -15.34 8.20 -5.82
CA LEU A 465 -15.19 8.76 -7.16
C LEU A 465 -14.11 9.84 -7.18
N ASP A 466 -14.03 10.67 -6.13
CA ASP A 466 -13.01 11.71 -6.02
C ASP A 466 -11.62 11.15 -5.71
N ASP A 467 -11.54 10.02 -5.01
CA ASP A 467 -10.30 9.39 -4.58
C ASP A 467 -9.69 8.51 -5.69
N LEU A 468 -10.48 7.59 -6.22
CA LEU A 468 -10.05 6.58 -7.17
C LEU A 468 -10.24 7.01 -8.64
N GLY A 469 -11.07 8.03 -8.89
CA GLY A 469 -11.34 8.59 -10.21
C GLY A 469 -10.48 9.82 -10.53
N LYS A 470 -10.90 10.51 -11.58
CA LYS A 470 -10.34 11.81 -12.01
C LYS A 470 -11.47 12.80 -12.23
N THR A 471 -12.16 13.15 -11.14
CA THR A 471 -13.29 14.09 -11.16
C THR A 471 -12.92 15.35 -11.92
N GLY A 472 -13.74 15.75 -12.89
CA GLY A 472 -13.54 16.95 -13.71
C GLY A 472 -12.62 16.76 -14.93
N LEU A 473 -12.10 15.54 -15.17
CA LEU A 473 -11.25 15.26 -16.33
C LEU A 473 -11.99 15.48 -17.66
N GLU A 474 -13.31 15.30 -17.69
CA GLU A 474 -14.19 15.57 -18.84
C GLU A 474 -14.18 17.04 -19.31
N ARG A 475 -13.70 17.96 -18.46
CA ARG A 475 -13.55 19.38 -18.77
C ARG A 475 -12.15 19.74 -19.28
N SER A 476 -11.25 18.79 -19.30
CA SER A 476 -9.87 18.96 -19.76
C SER A 476 -9.72 18.68 -21.25
N LYS A 477 -8.51 18.89 -21.76
CA LYS A 477 -8.10 18.51 -23.12
C LYS A 477 -7.51 17.10 -23.20
N ALA A 478 -7.77 16.26 -22.19
CA ALA A 478 -7.30 14.89 -22.19
C ALA A 478 -7.89 14.10 -23.38
N VAL A 479 -7.06 13.31 -24.04
CA VAL A 479 -7.47 12.43 -25.15
C VAL A 479 -6.95 11.01 -24.89
N SER A 480 -7.77 10.01 -25.17
CA SER A 480 -7.35 8.62 -25.11
C SER A 480 -6.49 8.30 -26.32
N VAL A 481 -5.18 8.14 -26.12
CA VAL A 481 -4.22 7.90 -27.21
C VAL A 481 -3.02 7.09 -26.72
N SER A 482 -2.51 6.20 -27.59
CA SER A 482 -1.26 5.47 -27.37
C SER A 482 -0.30 5.76 -28.54
N LEU A 483 0.87 6.28 -28.22
CA LEU A 483 1.86 6.78 -29.20
C LEU A 483 3.18 6.02 -29.07
N PRO A 484 3.66 5.33 -30.12
CA PRO A 484 4.95 4.70 -30.11
C PRO A 484 6.08 5.74 -30.14
N ALA A 485 7.09 5.55 -29.29
CA ALA A 485 8.31 6.32 -29.36
C ALA A 485 9.05 6.05 -30.68
N GLN A 486 9.61 7.10 -31.27
CA GLN A 486 10.37 7.08 -32.51
C GLN A 486 11.86 7.24 -32.24
N VAL A 487 12.66 6.54 -33.03
CA VAL A 487 14.11 6.69 -32.99
C VAL A 487 14.51 8.02 -33.64
N VAL A 488 15.18 8.85 -32.86
CA VAL A 488 15.77 10.12 -33.33
C VAL A 488 17.22 9.92 -33.73
N LYS A 489 17.93 9.08 -32.96
CA LYS A 489 19.33 8.76 -33.21
C LYS A 489 19.59 7.33 -32.76
N ARG A 490 20.43 6.62 -33.54
CA ARG A 490 20.84 5.23 -33.26
C ARG A 490 22.31 5.06 -33.47
N GLU A 491 22.95 4.32 -32.58
CA GLU A 491 24.32 3.88 -32.72
C GLU A 491 24.43 2.42 -32.27
N VAL A 492 25.20 1.63 -33.04
CA VAL A 492 25.48 0.23 -32.70
C VAL A 492 26.99 0.06 -32.57
N GLN A 493 27.44 -0.44 -31.44
CA GLN A 493 28.83 -0.63 -31.09
C GLN A 493 29.10 -2.10 -30.75
N LYS A 494 30.14 -2.69 -31.36
CA LYS A 494 30.62 -4.03 -30.97
C LYS A 494 31.57 -3.87 -29.80
N GLU A 495 31.28 -4.51 -28.68
CA GLU A 495 32.08 -4.51 -27.48
C GLU A 495 32.64 -5.91 -27.17
N LYS A 496 33.61 -5.97 -26.24
CA LYS A 496 34.14 -7.24 -25.77
C LYS A 496 33.05 -8.16 -25.18
N LYS A 497 32.06 -7.59 -24.53
CA LYS A 497 30.97 -8.32 -23.87
C LYS A 497 29.80 -8.68 -24.79
N GLY A 498 29.58 -7.93 -25.87
CA GLY A 498 28.41 -8.09 -26.73
C GLY A 498 28.24 -6.97 -27.75
N THR A 499 27.01 -6.77 -28.20
CA THR A 499 26.62 -5.66 -29.05
C THR A 499 25.84 -4.64 -28.25
N ARG A 500 26.32 -3.40 -28.18
CA ARG A 500 25.63 -2.28 -27.58
C ARG A 500 24.82 -1.53 -28.62
N THR A 501 23.56 -1.31 -28.37
CA THR A 501 22.68 -0.43 -29.15
C THR A 501 22.28 0.76 -28.28
N LEU A 502 22.61 1.96 -28.73
CA LEU A 502 22.23 3.22 -28.06
C LEU A 502 21.24 3.95 -28.94
N CYS A 503 20.08 4.28 -28.41
CA CYS A 503 19.05 5.02 -29.13
C CYS A 503 18.60 6.25 -28.33
N GLU A 504 18.46 7.37 -29.02
CA GLU A 504 17.72 8.52 -28.54
C GLU A 504 16.30 8.43 -29.09
N LEU A 505 15.30 8.56 -28.22
CA LEU A 505 13.89 8.43 -28.56
C LEU A 505 13.13 9.70 -28.28
N SER A 506 12.08 9.95 -29.06
CA SER A 506 11.08 11.00 -28.82
C SER A 506 9.69 10.50 -29.18
N PHE A 507 8.66 11.18 -28.68
CA PHE A 507 7.27 10.92 -29.11
C PHE A 507 6.89 11.83 -30.27
N PRO A 508 6.07 11.34 -31.21
CA PRO A 508 5.57 12.14 -32.33
C PRO A 508 4.61 13.22 -31.81
N ARG A 509 4.51 14.30 -32.56
CA ARG A 509 3.42 15.26 -32.34
C ARG A 509 2.09 14.61 -32.70
N GLN A 510 1.12 14.77 -31.80
CA GLN A 510 -0.23 14.23 -31.97
C GLN A 510 -1.24 15.36 -31.72
N GLU A 511 -2.23 15.50 -32.58
CA GLU A 511 -3.33 16.45 -32.39
C GLU A 511 -4.05 16.14 -31.06
N GLY A 512 -4.35 17.18 -30.29
CA GLY A 512 -4.97 17.06 -28.96
C GLY A 512 -3.99 16.80 -27.83
N VAL A 513 -2.72 16.45 -28.08
CA VAL A 513 -1.70 16.25 -27.05
C VAL A 513 -0.77 17.45 -26.96
N ASP A 514 -0.70 18.05 -25.79
CA ASP A 514 0.25 19.14 -25.50
C ASP A 514 1.68 18.56 -25.46
N VAL A 515 2.54 19.00 -26.36
CA VAL A 515 3.92 18.48 -26.45
C VAL A 515 4.76 18.71 -25.18
N ARG A 516 4.34 19.63 -24.32
CA ARG A 516 4.98 19.88 -23.02
C ARG A 516 4.82 18.76 -22.01
N VAL A 517 3.93 17.78 -22.26
CA VAL A 517 3.79 16.61 -21.40
C VAL A 517 4.96 15.62 -21.59
N TYR A 518 5.64 15.65 -22.72
CA TYR A 518 6.73 14.72 -23.01
C TYR A 518 8.01 15.06 -22.26
N PRO A 519 8.86 14.08 -21.97
CA PRO A 519 10.20 14.34 -21.47
C PRO A 519 11.03 15.05 -22.54
N GLU A 520 12.03 15.82 -22.11
CA GLU A 520 12.95 16.50 -23.00
C GLU A 520 13.72 15.52 -23.88
N LYS A 521 14.15 14.40 -23.30
CA LYS A 521 14.93 13.37 -23.97
C LYS A 521 14.76 12.03 -23.30
N MET A 522 14.82 10.96 -24.09
CA MET A 522 14.87 9.58 -23.63
C MET A 522 16.02 8.85 -24.30
N ILE A 523 16.80 8.11 -23.51
CA ILE A 523 17.92 7.31 -24.03
C ILE A 523 17.67 5.86 -23.64
N VAL A 524 17.72 4.98 -24.63
CA VAL A 524 17.80 3.54 -24.43
C VAL A 524 19.22 3.08 -24.69
N ASN A 525 19.78 2.39 -23.70
CA ASN A 525 21.08 1.74 -23.77
C ASN A 525 20.85 0.23 -23.63
N CYS A 526 21.01 -0.50 -24.71
CA CYS A 526 20.83 -1.96 -24.73
C CYS A 526 22.17 -2.65 -24.97
N LEU A 527 22.52 -3.62 -24.11
CA LEU A 527 23.63 -4.52 -24.29
C LEU A 527 23.15 -5.96 -24.50
N ASP A 528 23.24 -6.45 -25.74
CA ASP A 528 22.99 -7.85 -26.06
C ASP A 528 24.30 -8.63 -25.97
N TYR A 529 24.41 -9.57 -25.02
CA TYR A 529 25.64 -10.28 -24.73
C TYR A 529 26.04 -11.27 -25.85
N LYS A 530 27.32 -11.55 -25.98
CA LYS A 530 27.85 -12.44 -27.04
C LYS A 530 27.26 -13.84 -27.07
N ASP A 531 26.91 -14.37 -25.89
CA ASP A 531 26.29 -15.68 -25.76
C ASP A 531 24.82 -15.68 -26.18
N ARG A 532 24.26 -14.48 -26.43
CA ARG A 532 22.87 -14.28 -26.84
C ARG A 532 21.84 -14.94 -25.88
N LYS A 533 22.24 -15.16 -24.60
CA LYS A 533 21.37 -15.71 -23.55
C LYS A 533 20.84 -14.64 -22.58
N ARG A 534 21.43 -13.46 -22.62
CA ARG A 534 21.12 -12.33 -21.76
C ARG A 534 21.22 -11.02 -22.54
N ALA A 535 20.32 -10.11 -22.24
CA ALA A 535 20.40 -8.72 -22.66
C ALA A 535 20.09 -7.81 -21.46
N GLU A 536 20.71 -6.63 -21.46
CA GLU A 536 20.43 -5.56 -20.51
C GLU A 536 19.82 -4.37 -21.26
N ILE A 537 18.68 -3.87 -20.78
CA ILE A 537 18.02 -2.69 -21.34
C ILE A 537 17.93 -1.66 -20.23
N GLU A 538 18.49 -0.48 -20.46
CA GLU A 538 18.42 0.66 -19.58
C GLU A 538 17.71 1.80 -20.32
N LEU A 539 16.57 2.24 -19.78
CA LEU A 539 15.85 3.42 -20.26
C LEU A 539 16.08 4.57 -19.28
N THR A 540 16.65 5.65 -19.76
CA THR A 540 16.81 6.88 -18.99
C THR A 540 15.95 7.99 -19.58
N VAL A 541 15.11 8.59 -18.72
CA VAL A 541 14.19 9.67 -19.08
C VAL A 541 14.69 10.96 -18.45
N PHE A 542 14.88 12.01 -19.26
CA PHE A 542 15.43 13.30 -18.83
C PHE A 542 14.36 14.36 -18.80
N ASN A 543 14.36 15.13 -17.70
CA ASN A 543 13.53 16.34 -17.55
C ASN A 543 12.06 16.09 -17.89
N LYS A 544 11.49 14.97 -17.42
CA LYS A 544 10.05 14.73 -17.52
C LYS A 544 9.31 15.81 -16.72
N PRO A 545 8.51 16.65 -17.34
CA PRO A 545 7.76 17.66 -16.61
C PRO A 545 6.67 17.03 -15.74
N ALA A 546 6.32 17.69 -14.65
CA ALA A 546 5.14 17.34 -13.89
C ALA A 546 3.89 17.62 -14.72
N VAL A 547 2.96 16.68 -14.74
CA VAL A 547 1.65 16.79 -15.38
C VAL A 547 0.58 16.28 -14.41
N ARG A 548 -0.66 16.77 -14.60
CA ARG A 548 -1.82 16.27 -13.86
C ARG A 548 -2.76 15.45 -14.75
N LEU A 549 -2.59 15.53 -16.07
CA LEU A 549 -3.28 14.65 -17.01
C LEU A 549 -2.88 13.20 -16.74
N PRO A 550 -3.83 12.26 -16.72
CA PRO A 550 -3.51 10.85 -16.52
C PRO A 550 -2.67 10.31 -17.68
N GLU A 551 -1.52 9.75 -17.36
CA GLU A 551 -0.59 9.22 -18.36
C GLU A 551 0.12 7.96 -17.88
N ALA A 552 0.62 7.17 -18.83
CA ALA A 552 1.47 6.03 -18.58
C ALA A 552 2.56 5.90 -19.66
N TYR A 553 3.63 5.19 -19.30
CA TYR A 553 4.69 4.76 -20.21
C TYR A 553 4.72 3.24 -20.20
N TRP A 554 4.61 2.62 -21.38
CA TRP A 554 4.58 1.18 -21.53
C TRP A 554 5.80 0.71 -22.32
N LEU A 555 6.62 -0.14 -21.72
CA LEU A 555 7.63 -0.89 -22.42
C LEU A 555 7.05 -2.26 -22.76
N SER A 556 6.78 -2.49 -24.05
CA SER A 556 6.10 -3.70 -24.53
C SER A 556 7.11 -4.74 -24.99
N PHE A 557 6.95 -5.95 -24.48
CA PHE A 557 7.75 -7.11 -24.85
C PHE A 557 6.86 -8.19 -25.46
N ASN A 558 7.43 -8.93 -26.39
CA ASN A 558 6.87 -10.15 -26.93
C ASN A 558 7.92 -11.25 -26.93
N ALA A 559 7.51 -12.46 -26.60
CA ALA A 559 8.35 -13.64 -26.71
C ALA A 559 7.57 -14.74 -27.40
N ASP A 560 8.22 -15.44 -28.31
CA ASP A 560 7.61 -16.58 -28.99
C ASP A 560 7.45 -17.74 -27.98
N ASP A 561 6.35 -18.47 -28.03
CA ASP A 561 6.06 -19.65 -27.21
C ASP A 561 6.07 -19.41 -25.68
N ILE A 562 5.40 -18.33 -25.21
CA ILE A 562 5.22 -18.12 -23.76
C ILE A 562 4.39 -19.26 -23.19
N VAL A 563 5.02 -20.12 -22.37
CA VAL A 563 4.35 -21.24 -21.69
C VAL A 563 3.81 -20.80 -20.32
N SER A 564 4.53 -19.91 -19.63
CA SER A 564 4.11 -19.37 -18.34
C SER A 564 4.68 -17.97 -18.12
N LEU A 565 3.95 -17.18 -17.35
CA LEU A 565 4.36 -15.83 -16.94
C LEU A 565 4.46 -15.79 -15.41
N VAL A 566 5.69 -15.64 -14.92
CA VAL A 566 5.96 -15.59 -13.49
C VAL A 566 6.66 -14.28 -13.13
N ALA A 567 6.44 -13.81 -11.90
CA ALA A 567 7.15 -12.67 -11.33
C ALA A 567 7.81 -13.04 -10.01
N GLU A 568 8.90 -12.39 -9.71
CA GLU A 568 9.45 -12.39 -8.36
C GLU A 568 8.72 -11.33 -7.55
N LYS A 569 8.13 -11.75 -6.42
CA LYS A 569 7.45 -10.90 -5.44
C LYS A 569 7.99 -11.23 -4.05
N THR A 570 8.64 -10.28 -3.42
CA THR A 570 9.08 -10.38 -2.01
C THR A 570 9.86 -11.68 -1.73
N GLY A 571 10.76 -12.04 -2.64
CA GLY A 571 11.66 -13.20 -2.53
C GLY A 571 11.09 -14.54 -2.99
N ALA A 572 9.86 -14.61 -3.48
CA ALA A 572 9.28 -15.82 -4.04
C ALA A 572 8.86 -15.63 -5.50
N THR A 573 8.85 -16.72 -6.26
CA THR A 573 8.33 -16.74 -7.63
C THR A 573 6.85 -17.07 -7.61
N VAL A 574 6.03 -16.21 -8.21
CA VAL A 574 4.58 -16.36 -8.30
C VAL A 574 4.13 -16.41 -9.75
N ASP A 575 3.11 -17.23 -10.03
CA ASP A 575 2.41 -17.22 -11.31
C ASP A 575 1.44 -16.03 -11.33
N LEU A 576 1.60 -15.13 -12.29
CA LEU A 576 0.77 -13.92 -12.40
C LEU A 576 -0.69 -14.21 -12.75
N LEU A 577 -1.01 -15.43 -13.17
CA LEU A 577 -2.38 -15.86 -13.49
C LEU A 577 -3.05 -16.66 -12.36
N ASP A 578 -2.29 -17.08 -11.33
CA ASP A 578 -2.81 -17.78 -10.15
C ASP A 578 -3.30 -16.77 -9.10
N VAL A 579 -4.38 -16.07 -9.42
CA VAL A 579 -5.02 -15.05 -8.57
C VAL A 579 -6.46 -15.45 -8.30
N VAL A 580 -6.96 -15.21 -7.10
CA VAL A 580 -8.36 -15.47 -6.73
C VAL A 580 -9.32 -14.71 -7.65
N GLU A 581 -10.54 -15.23 -7.80
CA GLU A 581 -11.59 -14.54 -8.54
C GLU A 581 -11.86 -13.15 -7.94
N LYS A 582 -12.11 -12.15 -8.77
CA LYS A 582 -12.24 -10.73 -8.38
C LYS A 582 -11.00 -10.13 -7.70
N GLY A 583 -9.88 -10.82 -7.76
CA GLY A 583 -8.58 -10.25 -7.46
C GLY A 583 -8.02 -9.47 -8.65
N ASN A 584 -6.74 -9.15 -8.57
CA ASN A 584 -6.01 -8.28 -9.52
C ASN A 584 -6.18 -8.65 -11.00
N ARG A 585 -6.27 -9.95 -11.30
CA ARG A 585 -6.41 -10.48 -12.65
C ARG A 585 -7.64 -9.96 -13.42
N GLN A 586 -8.70 -9.57 -12.73
CA GLN A 586 -9.97 -9.16 -13.35
C GLN A 586 -10.07 -7.65 -13.56
N GLN A 587 -9.07 -6.89 -13.13
CA GLN A 587 -9.05 -5.44 -13.22
C GLN A 587 -8.20 -4.92 -14.39
N HIS A 588 -7.57 -5.84 -15.11
CA HIS A 588 -6.72 -5.58 -16.28
C HIS A 588 -7.27 -6.36 -17.52
#